data_94428a9473e1515d7e0db190dfcc27e3
#
_entry.id   94428a9473e1515d7e0db190dfcc27e3
#
_cell.length_a   1.000
_cell.length_b   1.000
_cell.length_c   1.000
_cell.angle_alpha   90.00
_cell.angle_beta   90.00
_cell.angle_gamma   90.00
#
_symmetry.space_group_name_H-M   'P 1'
#
loop_
_entity.id
_entity.type
_entity.pdbx_description
1 polymer ?
#
loop_
_entity_poly.entity_id
_entity_poly.type
_entity_poly.pdbx_seq_one_letter_code
_entity_poly.pdbx_strand_id
1 'polypeptide(L)'
;MLLVGGMLAGCKGSFIDEEIKIVRQGEGVMRLWTVEQPREEAFLRQKARPLKATDGMSETYQLLKKRMLATVTDTANPGVGIAAPQVGVSCRLIAVQRFDKEGEPFEFYLNPKIVRYSEEKVCGPEGCLSIPDVVDSVWRAREIVISYKEDPWVESRTEVSATGIHKSIKVKQNFSSKKETIRGFTAVIFQHEIDHLDGILFTDRVKDKK
;
A
#
# COMPACT_ATOMS: atom_id res chain seq x y z
N MET A 1 38.27 28.71 -19.58
CA MET A 1 38.03 27.63 -18.64
C MET A 1 36.53 27.55 -18.40
N LEU A 2 35.82 26.76 -19.24
CA LEU A 2 34.36 26.62 -19.17
C LEU A 2 34.03 25.52 -18.16
N LEU A 3 33.33 25.91 -17.09
CA LEU A 3 32.70 24.99 -16.17
C LEU A 3 31.41 24.46 -16.83
N VAL A 4 31.44 23.22 -17.31
CA VAL A 4 30.27 22.48 -17.73
C VAL A 4 29.56 21.97 -16.45
N GLY A 5 28.57 22.72 -16.01
CA GLY A 5 27.64 22.28 -15.00
C GLY A 5 26.74 21.16 -15.56
N GLY A 6 27.12 19.91 -15.31
CA GLY A 6 26.26 18.76 -15.64
C GLY A 6 24.99 18.82 -14.78
N MET A 7 23.87 19.24 -15.37
CA MET A 7 22.54 19.01 -14.83
C MET A 7 22.33 17.51 -14.77
N LEU A 8 22.45 16.92 -13.60
CA LEU A 8 21.90 15.59 -13.32
C LEU A 8 20.38 15.69 -13.51
N ALA A 9 19.90 15.29 -14.67
CA ALA A 9 18.50 15.04 -14.90
C ALA A 9 18.10 13.88 -13.97
N GLY A 10 17.63 14.21 -12.75
CA GLY A 10 17.10 13.26 -11.81
C GLY A 10 15.97 12.51 -12.49
N CYS A 11 16.08 11.19 -12.59
CA CYS A 11 14.97 10.34 -13.01
C CYS A 11 13.76 10.68 -12.15
N LYS A 12 12.78 11.37 -12.75
CA LYS A 12 11.50 11.64 -12.07
C LYS A 12 10.89 10.29 -11.73
N GLY A 13 10.72 10.02 -10.43
CA GLY A 13 10.05 8.84 -9.92
C GLY A 13 8.59 8.78 -10.42
N SER A 14 7.88 7.71 -10.08
CA SER A 14 6.47 7.55 -10.46
C SER A 14 5.53 8.49 -9.70
N PHE A 15 5.98 9.07 -8.57
CA PHE A 15 5.19 10.04 -7.80
C PHE A 15 5.12 11.38 -8.52
N ILE A 16 3.90 11.92 -8.66
CA ILE A 16 3.69 13.27 -9.19
C ILE A 16 3.81 14.32 -8.07
N ASP A 17 4.04 15.58 -8.44
CA ASP A 17 4.28 16.66 -7.47
C ASP A 17 3.15 16.83 -6.45
N GLU A 18 1.90 16.62 -6.86
CA GLU A 18 0.72 16.66 -5.98
C GLU A 18 0.79 15.56 -4.90
N GLU A 19 1.10 14.34 -5.29
CA GLU A 19 1.24 13.21 -4.37
C GLU A 19 2.40 13.41 -3.39
N ILE A 20 3.53 13.96 -3.87
CA ILE A 20 4.66 14.31 -3.01
C ILE A 20 4.23 15.34 -1.95
N LYS A 21 3.41 16.33 -2.33
CA LYS A 21 2.85 17.30 -1.38
C LYS A 21 1.96 16.62 -0.34
N ILE A 22 1.02 15.76 -0.78
CA ILE A 22 0.15 15.00 0.12
C ILE A 22 0.98 14.17 1.12
N VAL A 23 1.98 13.44 0.62
CA VAL A 23 2.83 12.59 1.47
C VAL A 23 3.66 13.42 2.46
N ARG A 24 4.07 14.64 2.10
CA ARG A 24 4.87 15.52 2.96
C ARG A 24 4.05 16.47 3.84
N GLN A 25 2.74 16.57 3.60
CA GLN A 25 1.87 17.46 4.37
C GLN A 25 1.57 16.90 5.76
N GLY A 26 2.17 17.46 6.79
CA GLY A 26 1.99 17.06 8.20
C GLY A 26 2.84 15.84 8.59
N GLU A 27 2.63 15.37 9.80
CA GLU A 27 3.32 14.23 10.41
C GLU A 27 2.30 13.17 10.89
N GLY A 28 2.73 11.90 10.94
CA GLY A 28 1.91 10.80 11.45
C GLY A 28 0.75 10.41 10.53
N VAL A 29 -0.46 10.45 11.08
CA VAL A 29 -1.70 10.04 10.39
C VAL A 29 -1.96 10.89 9.14
N MET A 30 -2.39 10.26 8.06
CA MET A 30 -2.83 10.94 6.83
C MET A 30 -4.34 11.08 6.82
N ARG A 31 -4.84 12.13 6.16
CA ARG A 31 -6.27 12.28 5.92
C ARG A 31 -6.76 11.16 5.00
N LEU A 32 -7.82 10.50 5.39
CA LEU A 32 -8.52 9.52 4.56
C LEU A 32 -9.38 10.23 3.51
N TRP A 33 -9.33 9.75 2.29
CA TRP A 33 -10.23 10.13 1.22
C TRP A 33 -11.47 9.25 1.26
N THR A 34 -12.64 9.86 1.15
CA THR A 34 -13.91 9.16 1.34
C THR A 34 -14.86 9.37 0.16
N VAL A 35 -15.82 8.47 0.01
CA VAL A 35 -16.87 8.58 -1.02
C VAL A 35 -17.88 9.71 -0.75
N GLU A 36 -17.83 10.36 0.42
CA GLU A 36 -18.68 11.50 0.75
C GLU A 36 -18.35 12.74 -0.07
N GLN A 37 -17.13 12.81 -0.60
CA GLN A 37 -16.67 13.89 -1.47
C GLN A 37 -16.60 13.41 -2.92
N PRO A 38 -17.38 13.98 -3.86
CA PRO A 38 -17.45 13.50 -5.25
C PRO A 38 -16.10 13.44 -5.97
N ARG A 39 -15.19 14.38 -5.67
CA ARG A 39 -13.84 14.37 -6.25
C ARG A 39 -12.98 13.23 -5.71
N GLU A 40 -13.12 12.90 -4.43
CA GLU A 40 -12.38 11.83 -3.80
C GLU A 40 -12.94 10.47 -4.24
N GLU A 41 -14.27 10.33 -4.33
CA GLU A 41 -14.88 9.13 -4.90
C GLU A 41 -14.40 8.88 -6.34
N ALA A 42 -14.42 9.91 -7.17
CA ALA A 42 -13.92 9.80 -8.54
C ALA A 42 -12.44 9.40 -8.61
N PHE A 43 -11.63 9.82 -7.64
CA PHE A 43 -10.24 9.40 -7.51
C PHE A 43 -10.10 7.95 -7.02
N LEU A 44 -10.85 7.56 -5.99
CA LEU A 44 -10.85 6.21 -5.43
C LEU A 44 -11.30 5.16 -6.45
N ARG A 45 -12.09 5.55 -7.45
CA ARG A 45 -12.54 4.69 -8.56
C ARG A 45 -11.55 4.61 -9.74
N GLN A 46 -10.39 5.25 -9.63
CA GLN A 46 -9.34 5.14 -10.64
C GLN A 46 -8.41 3.98 -10.37
N LYS A 47 -7.91 3.35 -11.44
CA LYS A 47 -6.85 2.36 -11.31
C LYS A 47 -5.54 3.02 -10.88
N ALA A 48 -4.97 2.52 -9.80
CA ALA A 48 -3.69 2.97 -9.29
C ALA A 48 -2.54 2.57 -10.24
N ARG A 49 -1.58 3.47 -10.39
CA ARG A 49 -0.39 3.26 -11.24
C ARG A 49 0.61 2.31 -10.57
N PRO A 50 1.28 1.46 -11.35
CA PRO A 50 2.36 0.64 -10.81
C PRO A 50 3.55 1.52 -10.38
N LEU A 51 4.18 1.15 -9.27
CA LEU A 51 5.46 1.70 -8.82
C LEU A 51 6.61 1.07 -9.61
N LYS A 52 7.64 1.87 -9.91
CA LYS A 52 8.90 1.41 -10.50
C LYS A 52 9.86 0.93 -9.40
N ALA A 53 10.87 0.17 -9.79
CA ALA A 53 11.93 -0.28 -8.89
C ALA A 53 12.61 0.88 -8.12
N THR A 54 12.87 1.96 -8.84
CA THR A 54 13.51 3.16 -8.31
C THR A 54 12.68 3.90 -7.26
N ASP A 55 11.36 3.76 -7.31
CA ASP A 55 10.45 4.49 -6.40
C ASP A 55 10.56 3.97 -4.96
N GLY A 56 10.72 2.66 -4.81
CA GLY A 56 10.83 2.02 -3.50
C GLY A 56 12.03 2.49 -2.66
N MET A 57 13.02 3.11 -3.30
CA MET A 57 14.19 3.69 -2.63
C MET A 57 14.03 5.19 -2.34
N SER A 58 12.95 5.82 -2.80
CA SER A 58 12.74 7.26 -2.61
C SER A 58 12.30 7.58 -1.18
N GLU A 59 12.69 8.77 -0.70
CA GLU A 59 12.22 9.28 0.59
C GLU A 59 10.68 9.37 0.64
N THR A 60 10.06 9.76 -0.47
CA THR A 60 8.60 9.86 -0.58
C THR A 60 7.94 8.51 -0.34
N TYR A 61 8.48 7.43 -0.90
CA TYR A 61 7.95 6.08 -0.70
C TYR A 61 8.09 5.63 0.77
N GLN A 62 9.26 5.84 1.38
CA GLN A 62 9.48 5.46 2.77
C GLN A 62 8.57 6.26 3.73
N LEU A 63 8.40 7.55 3.46
CA LEU A 63 7.51 8.40 4.23
C LEU A 63 6.04 7.99 4.04
N LEU A 64 5.61 7.68 2.82
CA LEU A 64 4.27 7.17 2.53
C LEU A 64 3.98 5.91 3.34
N LYS A 65 4.86 4.91 3.32
CA LYS A 65 4.71 3.68 4.12
C LYS A 65 4.56 3.98 5.61
N LYS A 66 5.46 4.79 6.16
CA LYS A 66 5.42 5.18 7.57
C LYS A 66 4.07 5.80 7.93
N ARG A 67 3.57 6.71 7.10
CA ARG A 67 2.33 7.43 7.35
C ARG A 67 1.09 6.57 7.09
N MET A 68 1.10 5.72 6.06
CA MET A 68 0.02 4.73 5.84
C MET A 68 -0.11 3.80 7.04
N LEU A 69 1.02 3.32 7.60
CA LEU A 69 0.99 2.49 8.80
C LEU A 69 0.40 3.25 9.99
N ALA A 70 0.85 4.49 10.23
CA ALA A 70 0.29 5.32 11.29
C ALA A 70 -1.22 5.58 11.11
N THR A 71 -1.69 5.66 9.85
CA THR A 71 -3.10 5.88 9.54
C THR A 71 -3.96 4.65 9.82
N VAL A 72 -3.51 3.46 9.38
CA VAL A 72 -4.28 2.23 9.56
C VAL A 72 -4.27 1.72 11.01
N THR A 73 -3.24 2.10 11.78
CA THR A 73 -3.13 1.75 13.21
C THR A 73 -3.63 2.87 14.14
N ASP A 74 -4.20 3.93 13.61
CA ASP A 74 -4.78 5.01 14.42
C ASP A 74 -5.93 4.46 15.27
N THR A 75 -5.83 4.62 16.57
CA THR A 75 -6.83 4.14 17.53
C THR A 75 -8.19 4.81 17.39
N ALA A 76 -8.26 5.97 16.75
CA ALA A 76 -9.53 6.64 16.46
C ALA A 76 -10.31 5.95 15.33
N ASN A 77 -9.60 5.36 14.35
CA ASN A 77 -10.19 4.66 13.21
C ASN A 77 -9.31 3.46 12.81
N PRO A 78 -9.25 2.40 13.65
CA PRO A 78 -8.37 1.27 13.39
C PRO A 78 -8.83 0.46 12.17
N GLY A 79 -7.87 0.07 11.32
CA GLY A 79 -8.11 -0.82 10.20
C GLY A 79 -7.17 -2.02 10.22
N VAL A 80 -7.48 -3.01 9.40
CA VAL A 80 -6.67 -4.22 9.21
C VAL A 80 -5.94 -4.23 7.87
N GLY A 81 -6.23 -3.25 7.02
CA GLY A 81 -5.59 -3.01 5.74
C GLY A 81 -5.79 -1.56 5.29
N ILE A 82 -4.93 -1.11 4.39
CA ILE A 82 -5.01 0.21 3.76
C ILE A 82 -4.31 0.20 2.40
N ALA A 83 -4.93 0.85 1.42
CA ALA A 83 -4.37 1.08 0.10
C ALA A 83 -3.97 2.55 -0.10
N ALA A 84 -2.90 2.81 -0.83
CA ALA A 84 -2.41 4.18 -1.07
C ALA A 84 -3.46 5.14 -1.68
N PRO A 85 -4.40 4.70 -2.55
CA PRO A 85 -5.48 5.57 -3.01
C PRO A 85 -6.34 6.15 -1.87
N GLN A 86 -6.52 5.43 -0.76
CA GLN A 86 -7.31 5.91 0.39
C GLN A 86 -6.68 7.10 1.11
N VAL A 87 -5.42 7.37 0.86
CA VAL A 87 -4.70 8.55 1.38
C VAL A 87 -4.31 9.53 0.26
N GLY A 88 -4.97 9.46 -0.89
CA GLY A 88 -4.80 10.41 -2.00
C GLY A 88 -3.57 10.18 -2.87
N VAL A 89 -2.96 8.99 -2.83
CA VAL A 89 -1.77 8.64 -3.63
C VAL A 89 -2.11 7.51 -4.60
N SER A 90 -2.19 7.80 -5.91
CA SER A 90 -2.58 6.83 -6.94
C SER A 90 -1.41 5.90 -7.32
N CYS A 91 -0.97 5.07 -6.37
CA CYS A 91 0.05 4.05 -6.64
C CYS A 91 -0.37 2.68 -6.10
N ARG A 92 0.15 1.60 -6.72
CA ARG A 92 -0.17 0.22 -6.31
C ARG A 92 0.67 -0.20 -5.11
N LEU A 93 0.28 0.30 -3.94
CA LEU A 93 0.85 -0.03 -2.64
C LEU A 93 -0.29 -0.30 -1.66
N ILE A 94 -0.18 -1.41 -0.93
CA ILE A 94 -1.08 -1.74 0.18
C ILE A 94 -0.28 -2.10 1.43
N ALA A 95 -0.88 -1.92 2.60
CA ALA A 95 -0.46 -2.52 3.85
C ALA A 95 -1.58 -3.45 4.34
N VAL A 96 -1.21 -4.64 4.80
CA VAL A 96 -2.16 -5.66 5.28
C VAL A 96 -1.65 -6.23 6.60
N GLN A 97 -2.53 -6.34 7.59
CA GLN A 97 -2.24 -7.07 8.83
C GLN A 97 -2.30 -8.57 8.54
N ARG A 98 -1.21 -9.26 8.84
CA ARG A 98 -1.00 -10.68 8.53
C ARG A 98 -1.44 -11.55 9.70
N PHE A 99 -2.76 -11.73 9.86
CA PHE A 99 -3.34 -12.62 10.87
C PHE A 99 -2.93 -14.09 10.72
N ASP A 100 -2.38 -14.45 9.57
CA ASP A 100 -1.85 -15.78 9.26
C ASP A 100 -0.37 -15.93 9.62
N LYS A 101 0.26 -14.92 10.24
CA LYS A 101 1.64 -14.94 10.72
C LYS A 101 1.72 -14.67 12.23
N GLU A 102 2.76 -15.21 12.85
CA GLU A 102 3.04 -14.95 14.26
C GLU A 102 3.23 -13.45 14.53
N GLY A 103 2.60 -12.93 15.56
CA GLY A 103 2.63 -11.51 15.94
C GLY A 103 1.77 -10.61 15.05
N GLU A 104 1.05 -11.16 14.07
CA GLU A 104 0.10 -10.45 13.22
C GLU A 104 0.65 -9.12 12.65
N PRO A 105 1.87 -9.11 12.06
CA PRO A 105 2.50 -7.88 11.62
C PRO A 105 1.77 -7.24 10.44
N PHE A 106 1.85 -5.90 10.33
CA PHE A 106 1.54 -5.22 9.08
C PHE A 106 2.69 -5.39 8.08
N GLU A 107 2.37 -5.85 6.89
CA GLU A 107 3.32 -5.98 5.78
C GLU A 107 2.89 -5.14 4.57
N PHE A 108 3.86 -4.59 3.86
CA PHE A 108 3.64 -3.79 2.65
C PHE A 108 3.87 -4.60 1.38
N TYR A 109 2.98 -4.41 0.40
CA TYR A 109 3.02 -5.11 -0.88
C TYR A 109 3.01 -4.12 -2.04
N LEU A 110 4.07 -4.19 -2.87
CA LEU A 110 4.22 -3.33 -4.06
C LEU A 110 3.66 -4.04 -5.28
N ASN A 111 2.88 -3.31 -6.04
CA ASN A 111 2.27 -3.81 -7.27
C ASN A 111 1.57 -5.17 -7.09
N PRO A 112 0.83 -5.38 -6.00
CA PRO A 112 0.15 -6.64 -5.79
C PRO A 112 -0.95 -6.83 -6.83
N LYS A 113 -1.15 -8.08 -7.21
CA LYS A 113 -2.28 -8.54 -8.02
C LYS A 113 -2.64 -9.96 -7.66
N ILE A 114 -3.91 -10.28 -7.72
CA ILE A 114 -4.37 -11.64 -7.55
C ILE A 114 -4.21 -12.37 -8.89
N VAL A 115 -3.54 -13.51 -8.87
CA VAL A 115 -3.29 -14.33 -10.06
C VAL A 115 -4.11 -15.60 -10.08
N ARG A 116 -4.70 -15.98 -8.93
CA ARG A 116 -5.64 -17.12 -8.83
C ARG A 116 -6.56 -16.89 -7.63
N TYR A 117 -7.81 -17.28 -7.80
CA TYR A 117 -8.84 -17.37 -6.75
C TYR A 117 -9.24 -18.83 -6.56
N SER A 118 -9.57 -19.24 -5.32
CA SER A 118 -10.26 -20.50 -5.08
C SER A 118 -11.71 -20.43 -5.59
N GLU A 119 -12.27 -21.59 -5.91
CA GLU A 119 -13.71 -21.70 -6.20
C GLU A 119 -14.54 -21.53 -4.91
N GLU A 120 -14.02 -22.07 -3.80
CA GLU A 120 -14.62 -21.90 -2.48
C GLU A 120 -14.59 -20.42 -2.07
N LYS A 121 -15.76 -19.93 -1.65
CA LYS A 121 -15.96 -18.55 -1.19
C LYS A 121 -16.51 -18.52 0.22
N VAL A 122 -16.22 -17.45 0.93
CA VAL A 122 -16.80 -17.12 2.22
C VAL A 122 -17.56 -15.80 2.10
N CYS A 123 -18.70 -15.73 2.78
CA CYS A 123 -19.46 -14.48 2.92
C CYS A 123 -19.22 -13.93 4.31
N GLY A 124 -18.91 -12.64 4.39
CA GLY A 124 -18.67 -11.98 5.66
C GLY A 124 -18.86 -10.48 5.57
N PRO A 125 -18.98 -9.81 6.72
CA PRO A 125 -19.12 -8.37 6.77
C PRO A 125 -17.79 -7.69 6.40
N GLU A 126 -17.88 -6.65 5.57
CA GLU A 126 -16.81 -5.73 5.26
C GLU A 126 -17.23 -4.30 5.55
N GLY A 127 -16.32 -3.51 6.11
CA GLY A 127 -16.37 -2.07 6.21
C GLY A 127 -15.12 -1.48 5.56
N CYS A 128 -15.09 -0.18 5.34
CA CYS A 128 -13.98 0.49 4.69
C CYS A 128 -13.76 1.89 5.27
N LEU A 129 -12.52 2.24 5.56
CA LEU A 129 -12.14 3.58 6.05
C LEU A 129 -12.54 4.71 5.08
N SER A 130 -12.67 4.39 3.78
CA SER A 130 -13.11 5.34 2.75
C SER A 130 -14.63 5.37 2.56
N ILE A 131 -15.38 4.52 3.25
CA ILE A 131 -16.85 4.46 3.19
C ILE A 131 -17.37 4.40 4.63
N PRO A 132 -17.39 5.55 5.34
CA PRO A 132 -17.78 5.61 6.75
C PRO A 132 -19.19 5.05 6.98
N ASP A 133 -19.39 4.44 8.14
CA ASP A 133 -20.69 3.99 8.64
C ASP A 133 -21.42 2.94 7.77
N VAL A 134 -20.72 2.36 6.78
CA VAL A 134 -21.29 1.31 5.92
C VAL A 134 -20.60 -0.01 6.19
N VAL A 135 -21.38 -1.01 6.56
CA VAL A 135 -20.97 -2.40 6.66
C VAL A 135 -21.96 -3.26 5.88
N ASP A 136 -21.46 -4.11 5.01
CA ASP A 136 -22.33 -5.05 4.26
C ASP A 136 -21.60 -6.37 4.00
N SER A 137 -22.34 -7.41 3.65
CA SER A 137 -21.79 -8.75 3.43
C SER A 137 -21.29 -8.94 2.01
N VAL A 138 -20.04 -9.37 1.90
CA VAL A 138 -19.36 -9.59 0.61
C VAL A 138 -18.90 -11.04 0.49
N TRP A 139 -19.03 -11.60 -0.71
CA TRP A 139 -18.47 -12.92 -1.03
C TRP A 139 -17.04 -12.79 -1.52
N ARG A 140 -16.10 -13.41 -0.80
CA ARG A 140 -14.68 -13.44 -1.15
C ARG A 140 -14.18 -14.86 -1.34
N ALA A 141 -13.18 -15.06 -2.20
CA ALA A 141 -12.49 -16.34 -2.29
C ALA A 141 -11.79 -16.64 -0.96
N ARG A 142 -11.91 -17.90 -0.49
CA ARG A 142 -11.31 -18.36 0.76
C ARG A 142 -9.79 -18.46 0.68
N GLU A 143 -9.25 -18.73 -0.51
CA GLU A 143 -7.84 -18.77 -0.82
C GLU A 143 -7.57 -17.95 -2.09
N ILE A 144 -6.47 -17.21 -2.10
CA ILE A 144 -5.97 -16.51 -3.27
C ILE A 144 -4.47 -16.79 -3.45
N VAL A 145 -4.00 -16.69 -4.68
CA VAL A 145 -2.56 -16.56 -4.97
C VAL A 145 -2.30 -15.14 -5.43
N ILE A 146 -1.46 -14.43 -4.71
CA ILE A 146 -1.02 -13.09 -5.10
C ILE A 146 0.33 -13.14 -5.78
N SER A 147 0.59 -12.19 -6.67
CA SER A 147 1.93 -11.86 -7.17
C SER A 147 2.21 -10.41 -6.85
N TYR A 148 3.40 -10.12 -6.34
CA TYR A 148 3.80 -8.77 -5.93
C TYR A 148 5.29 -8.55 -6.16
N LYS A 149 5.74 -7.31 -6.07
CA LYS A 149 7.16 -6.96 -6.02
C LYS A 149 7.62 -6.89 -4.58
N GLU A 150 8.77 -7.48 -4.34
CA GLU A 150 9.41 -7.40 -3.03
C GLU A 150 9.73 -5.95 -2.69
N ASP A 151 9.43 -5.53 -1.47
CA ASP A 151 9.79 -4.19 -0.99
C ASP A 151 11.33 -4.06 -0.96
N PRO A 152 11.91 -3.09 -1.64
CA PRO A 152 13.33 -2.80 -1.49
C PRO A 152 13.56 -2.21 -0.10
N TRP A 153 14.01 -3.02 0.83
CA TRP A 153 14.37 -2.52 2.14
C TRP A 153 15.82 -2.06 2.19
N VAL A 154 16.05 -1.02 2.97
CA VAL A 154 17.37 -0.49 3.25
C VAL A 154 17.78 -0.97 4.64
N GLU A 155 18.69 -1.92 4.73
CA GLU A 155 19.29 -2.29 6.00
C GLU A 155 20.37 -1.27 6.34
N SER A 156 20.11 -0.40 7.28
CA SER A 156 21.15 0.46 7.84
C SER A 156 21.81 -0.25 9.01
N ARG A 157 23.04 -0.68 8.87
CA ARG A 157 23.86 -1.21 9.96
C ARG A 157 24.78 -0.11 10.47
N THR A 158 24.67 0.21 11.74
CA THR A 158 25.63 1.09 12.38
C THR A 158 26.68 0.22 13.05
N GLU A 159 27.90 0.22 12.53
CA GLU A 159 29.03 -0.45 13.15
C GLU A 159 29.85 0.60 13.90
N VAL A 160 30.09 0.34 15.18
CA VAL A 160 30.98 1.16 16.01
C VAL A 160 32.32 0.46 16.06
N SER A 161 33.33 1.03 15.42
CA SER A 161 34.71 0.56 15.50
C SER A 161 35.55 1.49 16.39
N ALA A 162 36.73 1.04 16.78
CA ALA A 162 37.67 1.84 17.56
C ALA A 162 38.10 3.14 16.86
N THR A 163 37.83 3.28 15.55
CA THR A 163 38.17 4.45 14.73
C THR A 163 36.97 5.36 14.44
N GLY A 164 35.76 5.03 14.94
CA GLY A 164 34.57 5.85 14.75
C GLY A 164 33.31 5.05 14.42
N ILE A 165 32.22 5.79 14.20
CA ILE A 165 30.93 5.24 13.82
C ILE A 165 30.85 5.14 12.30
N HIS A 166 30.82 3.92 11.76
CA HIS A 166 30.63 3.66 10.34
C HIS A 166 29.17 3.24 10.09
N LYS A 167 28.46 4.03 9.26
CA LYS A 167 27.10 3.72 8.83
C LYS A 167 27.18 3.02 7.48
N SER A 168 27.04 1.68 7.46
CA SER A 168 26.92 0.94 6.22
C SER A 168 25.47 0.80 5.82
N ILE A 169 25.12 1.22 4.60
CA ILE A 169 23.79 1.08 4.03
C ILE A 169 23.84 -0.05 3.02
N LYS A 170 23.27 -1.21 3.35
CA LYS A 170 23.03 -2.28 2.36
C LYS A 170 21.66 -2.06 1.73
N VAL A 171 21.66 -1.72 0.44
CA VAL A 171 20.43 -1.64 -0.35
C VAL A 171 20.22 -2.97 -1.05
N LYS A 172 19.20 -3.72 -0.68
CA LYS A 172 18.77 -4.89 -1.43
C LYS A 172 17.91 -4.43 -2.60
N GLN A 173 18.51 -4.26 -3.79
CA GLN A 173 17.85 -3.83 -5.02
C GLN A 173 17.07 -4.96 -5.72
N ASN A 174 16.52 -5.90 -4.98
CA ASN A 174 15.90 -7.05 -5.62
C ASN A 174 14.38 -6.83 -5.79
N PHE A 175 14.01 -6.28 -6.95
CA PHE A 175 12.62 -6.15 -7.42
C PHE A 175 12.11 -7.48 -8.03
N SER A 176 12.47 -8.59 -7.44
CA SER A 176 11.95 -9.89 -7.89
C SER A 176 10.45 -9.96 -7.68
N SER A 177 9.75 -10.58 -8.62
CA SER A 177 8.35 -10.91 -8.42
C SER A 177 8.26 -12.11 -7.49
N LYS A 178 7.48 -11.98 -6.43
CA LYS A 178 7.12 -13.10 -5.56
C LYS A 178 5.68 -13.53 -5.81
N LYS A 179 5.41 -14.78 -5.50
CA LYS A 179 4.05 -15.32 -5.41
C LYS A 179 3.86 -15.92 -4.03
N GLU A 180 2.68 -15.71 -3.47
CA GLU A 180 2.31 -16.22 -2.16
C GLU A 180 0.86 -16.69 -2.18
N THR A 181 0.56 -17.80 -1.51
CA THR A 181 -0.80 -18.27 -1.28
C THR A 181 -1.29 -17.76 0.05
N ILE A 182 -2.39 -17.03 0.04
CA ILE A 182 -3.01 -16.42 1.22
C ILE A 182 -4.36 -17.08 1.46
N ARG A 183 -4.72 -17.32 2.73
CA ARG A 183 -5.93 -18.01 3.13
C ARG A 183 -6.73 -17.29 4.20
N GLY A 184 -8.00 -17.67 4.33
CA GLY A 184 -8.89 -17.22 5.40
C GLY A 184 -9.10 -15.72 5.42
N PHE A 185 -9.19 -15.14 6.60
CA PHE A 185 -9.48 -13.72 6.78
C PHE A 185 -8.42 -12.80 6.13
N THR A 186 -7.16 -13.18 6.21
CA THR A 186 -6.08 -12.44 5.54
C THR A 186 -6.31 -12.37 4.02
N ALA A 187 -6.83 -13.45 3.40
CA ALA A 187 -7.17 -13.43 1.97
C ALA A 187 -8.33 -12.46 1.65
N VAL A 188 -9.29 -12.29 2.57
CA VAL A 188 -10.35 -11.29 2.43
C VAL A 188 -9.76 -9.89 2.41
N ILE A 189 -8.88 -9.57 3.37
CA ILE A 189 -8.22 -8.26 3.45
C ILE A 189 -7.45 -7.96 2.16
N PHE A 190 -6.63 -8.90 1.67
CA PHE A 190 -5.91 -8.70 0.41
C PHE A 190 -6.84 -8.42 -0.77
N GLN A 191 -7.96 -9.10 -0.88
CA GLN A 191 -8.95 -8.89 -1.94
C GLN A 191 -9.54 -7.48 -1.85
N HIS A 192 -9.87 -7.02 -0.64
CA HIS A 192 -10.37 -5.68 -0.38
C HIS A 192 -9.35 -4.60 -0.79
N GLU A 193 -8.11 -4.72 -0.32
CA GLU A 193 -7.08 -3.71 -0.60
C GLU A 193 -6.64 -3.70 -2.07
N ILE A 194 -6.62 -4.86 -2.74
CA ILE A 194 -6.31 -4.93 -4.17
C ILE A 194 -7.46 -4.36 -5.01
N ASP A 195 -8.72 -4.53 -4.59
CA ASP A 195 -9.87 -3.88 -5.23
C ASP A 195 -9.69 -2.36 -5.25
N HIS A 196 -9.26 -1.73 -4.14
CA HIS A 196 -8.94 -0.30 -4.12
C HIS A 196 -7.90 0.11 -5.17
N LEU A 197 -6.89 -0.74 -5.41
CA LEU A 197 -5.89 -0.47 -6.45
C LEU A 197 -6.46 -0.57 -7.87
N ASP A 198 -7.56 -1.28 -8.03
CA ASP A 198 -8.26 -1.44 -9.31
C ASP A 198 -9.47 -0.50 -9.45
N GLY A 199 -9.65 0.41 -8.48
CA GLY A 199 -10.74 1.40 -8.46
C GLY A 199 -12.10 0.80 -8.11
N ILE A 200 -12.12 -0.34 -7.44
CA ILE A 200 -13.31 -1.07 -7.02
C ILE A 200 -13.50 -0.86 -5.51
N LEU A 201 -14.72 -0.54 -5.11
CA LEU A 201 -15.10 -0.43 -3.71
C LEU A 201 -15.82 -1.70 -3.27
N PHE A 202 -15.77 -2.04 -1.96
CA PHE A 202 -16.43 -3.25 -1.48
C PHE A 202 -17.94 -3.24 -1.74
N THR A 203 -18.56 -2.06 -1.77
CA THR A 203 -19.98 -1.86 -2.09
C THR A 203 -20.35 -2.30 -3.51
N ASP A 204 -19.38 -2.32 -4.43
CA ASP A 204 -19.58 -2.84 -5.80
C ASP A 204 -19.63 -4.39 -5.81
N ARG A 205 -19.18 -5.03 -4.73
CA ARG A 205 -19.17 -6.48 -4.52
C ARG A 205 -20.37 -6.99 -3.76
N VAL A 206 -21.11 -6.09 -3.12
CA VAL A 206 -22.37 -6.43 -2.45
C VAL A 206 -23.35 -6.86 -3.52
N LYS A 207 -23.74 -8.14 -3.51
CA LYS A 207 -24.74 -8.63 -4.44
C LYS A 207 -26.10 -8.03 -4.08
N ASP A 208 -26.65 -7.37 -5.07
CA ASP A 208 -28.02 -6.87 -5.20
C ASP A 208 -28.91 -7.07 -3.97
N LYS A 209 -29.20 -5.97 -3.29
CA LYS A 209 -30.42 -5.86 -2.51
C LYS A 209 -31.57 -6.03 -3.51
N LYS A 210 -32.09 -7.28 -3.65
CA LYS A 210 -33.40 -7.50 -4.24
C LYS A 210 -34.46 -6.90 -3.35
#